data_0059bfd25a770505614c0afdcc658631
#
_entry.id   0059bfd25a770505614c0afdcc658631
#
_cell.length_a   1.000
_cell.length_b   1.000
_cell.length_c   1.000
_cell.angle_alpha   90.00
_cell.angle_beta   90.00
_cell.angle_gamma   90.00
#
_symmetry.space_group_name_H-M   'P 1'
#
loop_
_entity.id
_entity.type
_entity.pdbx_description
1 polymer ?
#
loop_
_entity_poly.entity_id
_entity_poly.type
_entity_poly.pdbx_seq_one_letter_code
_entity_poly.pdbx_strand_id
1 'polypeptide(L)'
;MQKVAVIHTSPVSLNELKALFAELLPEVEMINIIDDSLLEEVKRNNGITPGIVSRMCLYGQAAQSMGVDLILNQCSSVGESADIVKQTVTCPLLKIDEPMAEEAVQLGTKIGVIATVGSTMKPSCNL
;
A
#
# COMPACT_ATOMS: atom_id res chain seq x y z
N MET A 1 7.48 -10.73 -19.00
CA MET A 1 7.94 -9.87 -17.89
C MET A 1 6.76 -9.59 -16.98
N GLN A 2 6.93 -9.82 -15.68
CA GLN A 2 5.89 -9.51 -14.72
C GLN A 2 5.83 -8.01 -14.44
N LYS A 3 4.63 -7.50 -14.22
CA LYS A 3 4.37 -6.09 -13.96
C LYS A 3 3.77 -5.92 -12.57
N VAL A 4 4.32 -4.98 -11.81
CA VAL A 4 3.80 -4.61 -10.49
C VAL A 4 3.45 -3.13 -10.49
N ALA A 5 2.21 -2.82 -10.14
CA ALA A 5 1.80 -1.45 -9.90
C ALA A 5 1.91 -1.14 -8.42
N VAL A 6 2.63 -0.08 -8.09
CA VAL A 6 2.78 0.40 -6.71
C VAL A 6 1.96 1.66 -6.54
N ILE A 7 1.04 1.66 -5.58
CA ILE A 7 0.20 2.82 -5.28
C ILE A 7 0.79 3.54 -4.06
N HIS A 8 1.19 4.79 -4.27
CA HIS A 8 1.79 5.66 -3.26
C HIS A 8 0.84 6.77 -2.85
N THR A 9 0.86 7.13 -1.58
CA THR A 9 0.12 8.27 -1.03
C THR A 9 0.99 9.52 -0.89
N SER A 10 2.29 9.38 -1.14
CA SER A 10 3.26 10.48 -1.22
C SER A 10 4.49 10.02 -1.99
N PRO A 11 5.33 10.94 -2.51
CA PRO A 11 6.53 10.57 -3.25
C PRO A 11 7.73 10.21 -2.36
N VAL A 12 7.58 10.23 -1.04
CA VAL A 12 8.71 10.12 -0.09
C VAL A 12 9.54 8.86 -0.29
N SER A 13 8.89 7.70 -0.51
CA SER A 13 9.58 6.42 -0.64
C SER A 13 9.85 5.99 -2.09
N LEU A 14 9.50 6.83 -3.06
CA LEU A 14 9.56 6.44 -4.47
C LEU A 14 10.95 6.01 -4.92
N ASN A 15 11.95 6.86 -4.69
CA ASN A 15 13.31 6.60 -5.17
C ASN A 15 13.94 5.40 -4.46
N GLU A 16 13.71 5.26 -3.16
CA GLU A 16 14.19 4.12 -2.38
C GLU A 16 13.58 2.82 -2.88
N LEU A 17 12.27 2.82 -3.13
CA LEU A 17 11.56 1.63 -3.60
C LEU A 17 11.97 1.27 -5.03
N LYS A 18 12.18 2.25 -5.90
CA LYS A 18 12.73 2.00 -7.24
C LYS A 18 14.11 1.34 -7.19
N ALA A 19 14.97 1.80 -6.30
CA ALA A 19 16.30 1.22 -6.12
C ALA A 19 16.22 -0.22 -5.63
N LEU A 20 15.33 -0.49 -4.67
CA LEU A 20 15.11 -1.85 -4.15
C LEU A 20 14.57 -2.79 -5.23
N PHE A 21 13.62 -2.35 -6.03
CA PHE A 21 13.10 -3.16 -7.14
C PHE A 21 14.18 -3.46 -8.17
N ALA A 22 15.01 -2.46 -8.51
CA ALA A 22 16.10 -2.65 -9.47
C ALA A 22 17.14 -3.64 -8.96
N GLU A 23 17.42 -3.64 -7.65
CA GLU A 23 18.40 -4.54 -7.03
C GLU A 23 17.85 -5.95 -6.84
N LEU A 24 16.64 -6.06 -6.27
CA LEU A 24 16.09 -7.35 -5.83
C LEU A 24 15.19 -8.02 -6.88
N LEU A 25 14.56 -7.24 -7.74
CA LEU A 25 13.59 -7.71 -8.72
C LEU A 25 13.84 -7.08 -10.10
N PRO A 26 15.05 -7.27 -10.68
CA PRO A 26 15.41 -6.59 -11.93
C PRO A 26 14.55 -7.03 -13.13
N GLU A 27 13.87 -8.17 -13.01
CA GLU A 27 13.03 -8.74 -14.07
C GLU A 27 11.59 -8.22 -14.02
N VAL A 28 11.24 -7.48 -12.97
CA VAL A 28 9.88 -6.96 -12.77
C VAL A 28 9.80 -5.54 -13.31
N GLU A 29 8.78 -5.29 -14.13
CA GLU A 29 8.44 -3.93 -14.55
C GLU A 29 7.65 -3.26 -13.43
N MET A 30 8.18 -2.16 -12.89
CA MET A 30 7.55 -1.39 -11.83
C MET A 30 6.81 -0.20 -12.43
N ILE A 31 5.51 -0.10 -12.14
CA ILE A 31 4.68 1.05 -12.53
C ILE A 31 4.26 1.75 -11.26
N ASN A 32 4.44 3.07 -11.20
CA ASN A 32 4.12 3.84 -9.99
C ASN A 32 2.92 4.74 -10.23
N ILE A 33 1.93 4.63 -9.35
CA ILE A 33 0.78 5.51 -9.28
C ILE A 33 0.93 6.30 -7.98
N ILE A 34 1.01 7.62 -8.07
CA ILE A 34 1.28 8.50 -6.93
C ILE A 34 0.20 9.56 -6.83
N ASP A 35 -0.48 9.59 -5.68
CA ASP A 35 -1.37 10.69 -5.32
C ASP A 35 -0.87 11.28 -4.00
N ASP A 36 -0.13 12.38 -4.09
CA ASP A 36 0.50 13.03 -2.95
C ASP A 36 -0.48 13.80 -2.05
N SER A 37 -1.75 13.87 -2.44
CA SER A 37 -2.81 14.46 -1.61
C SER A 37 -3.38 13.50 -0.58
N LEU A 38 -3.22 12.18 -0.79
CA LEU A 38 -3.87 11.17 0.05
C LEU A 38 -3.37 11.19 1.50
N LEU A 39 -2.06 11.18 1.69
CA LEU A 39 -1.50 11.15 3.04
C LEU A 39 -1.88 12.40 3.84
N GLU A 40 -1.88 13.55 3.20
CA GLU A 40 -2.30 14.80 3.84
C GLU A 40 -3.78 14.78 4.23
N GLU A 41 -4.63 14.22 3.40
CA GLU A 41 -6.04 14.06 3.73
C GLU A 41 -6.26 13.09 4.90
N VAL A 42 -5.54 11.98 4.93
CA VAL A 42 -5.61 11.02 6.05
C VAL A 42 -5.20 11.72 7.34
N LYS A 43 -4.12 12.48 7.33
CA LYS A 43 -3.67 13.23 8.51
C LYS A 43 -4.70 14.26 8.96
N ARG A 44 -5.24 15.05 8.01
CA ARG A 44 -6.20 16.10 8.29
C ARG A 44 -7.50 15.57 8.87
N ASN A 45 -7.96 14.43 8.40
CA ASN A 45 -9.21 13.80 8.83
C ASN A 45 -9.02 12.75 9.92
N ASN A 46 -7.80 12.56 10.39
CA ASN A 46 -7.43 11.55 11.39
C ASN A 46 -7.93 10.14 11.01
N GLY A 47 -7.78 9.79 9.75
CA GLY A 47 -8.15 8.49 9.23
C GLY A 47 -8.64 8.55 7.79
N ILE A 48 -9.08 7.40 7.28
CA ILE A 48 -9.63 7.30 5.92
C ILE A 48 -11.05 7.84 5.87
N THR A 49 -11.40 8.38 4.69
CA THR A 49 -12.74 8.90 4.40
C THR A 49 -13.33 8.16 3.20
N PRO A 50 -14.66 8.26 2.96
CA PRO A 50 -15.25 7.68 1.74
C PRO A 50 -14.59 8.17 0.45
N GLY A 51 -14.16 9.44 0.41
CA GLY A 51 -13.47 9.99 -0.76
C GLY A 51 -12.11 9.35 -0.99
N ILE A 52 -11.36 9.07 0.08
CA ILE A 52 -10.08 8.36 0.00
C ILE A 52 -10.30 6.94 -0.52
N VAL A 53 -11.27 6.21 0.03
CA VAL A 53 -11.61 4.85 -0.40
C VAL A 53 -11.99 4.85 -1.88
N SER A 54 -12.84 5.79 -2.31
CA SER A 54 -13.26 5.91 -3.70
C SER A 54 -12.08 6.11 -4.65
N ARG A 55 -11.16 7.03 -4.31
CA ARG A 55 -9.96 7.27 -5.12
C ARG A 55 -9.04 6.06 -5.16
N MET A 56 -8.84 5.39 -4.05
CA MET A 56 -8.01 4.18 -4.00
C MET A 56 -8.58 3.08 -4.88
N CYS A 57 -9.91 2.92 -4.90
CA CYS A 57 -10.56 1.96 -5.80
C CYS A 57 -10.33 2.31 -7.28
N LEU A 58 -10.39 3.59 -7.62
CA LEU A 58 -10.10 4.05 -8.99
C LEU A 58 -8.64 3.76 -9.38
N TYR A 59 -7.70 3.97 -8.48
CA TYR A 59 -6.29 3.65 -8.73
C TYR A 59 -6.07 2.15 -8.88
N GLY A 60 -6.73 1.34 -8.06
CA GLY A 60 -6.69 -0.11 -8.20
C GLY A 60 -7.23 -0.58 -9.56
N GLN A 61 -8.34 -0.02 -10.00
CA GLN A 61 -8.91 -0.34 -11.30
C GLN A 61 -8.03 0.14 -12.45
N ALA A 62 -7.41 1.32 -12.32
CA ALA A 62 -6.44 1.81 -13.30
C ALA A 62 -5.24 0.87 -13.41
N ALA A 63 -4.70 0.44 -12.30
CA ALA A 63 -3.60 -0.53 -12.26
C ALA A 63 -3.98 -1.83 -12.96
N GLN A 64 -5.15 -2.38 -12.63
CA GLN A 64 -5.65 -3.60 -13.27
C GLN A 64 -5.78 -3.43 -14.77
N SER A 65 -6.26 -2.29 -15.25
CA SER A 65 -6.41 -2.03 -16.69
C SER A 65 -5.08 -1.95 -17.44
N MET A 66 -3.98 -1.72 -16.72
CA MET A 66 -2.63 -1.74 -17.29
C MET A 66 -2.10 -3.16 -17.49
N GLY A 67 -2.83 -4.17 -17.06
CA GLY A 67 -2.41 -5.57 -17.18
C GLY A 67 -1.34 -5.97 -16.19
N VAL A 68 -1.36 -5.39 -15.00
CA VAL A 68 -0.38 -5.75 -13.95
C VAL A 68 -0.70 -7.12 -13.34
N ASP A 69 0.34 -7.79 -12.87
CA ASP A 69 0.22 -9.09 -12.21
C ASP A 69 0.01 -8.96 -10.70
N LEU A 70 0.40 -7.82 -10.13
CA LEU A 70 0.28 -7.54 -8.71
C LEU A 70 0.13 -6.04 -8.47
N ILE A 71 -0.71 -5.69 -7.51
CA ILE A 71 -0.80 -4.33 -7.00
C ILE A 71 -0.17 -4.31 -5.60
N LEU A 72 0.77 -3.39 -5.37
CA LEU A 72 1.38 -3.17 -4.07
C LEU A 72 0.88 -1.85 -3.49
N ASN A 73 0.17 -1.92 -2.36
CA ASN A 73 -0.22 -0.73 -1.60
C ASN A 73 0.92 -0.35 -0.66
N GLN A 74 1.60 0.75 -0.95
CA GLN A 74 2.85 1.12 -0.30
C GLN A 74 2.65 1.85 1.03
N CYS A 75 1.48 2.40 1.31
CA CYS A 75 1.25 3.19 2.52
C CYS A 75 0.34 2.50 3.52
N SER A 76 0.83 2.27 4.74
CA SER A 76 0.06 1.65 5.83
C SER A 76 -1.12 2.51 6.28
N SER A 77 -1.03 3.83 6.17
CA SER A 77 -2.10 4.74 6.59
C SER A 77 -3.41 4.56 5.83
N VAL A 78 -3.36 3.98 4.62
CA VAL A 78 -4.54 3.65 3.82
C VAL A 78 -4.76 2.14 3.71
N GLY A 79 -4.15 1.35 4.60
CA GLY A 79 -4.23 -0.11 4.56
C GLY A 79 -5.65 -0.64 4.63
N GLU A 80 -6.52 -0.02 5.41
CA GLU A 80 -7.93 -0.42 5.51
C GLU A 80 -8.68 -0.19 4.19
N SER A 81 -8.36 0.88 3.45
CA SER A 81 -8.95 1.10 2.12
C SER A 81 -8.42 0.08 1.10
N ALA A 82 -7.20 -0.38 1.25
CA ALA A 82 -6.64 -1.43 0.39
C ALA A 82 -7.43 -2.74 0.48
N ASP A 83 -7.95 -3.06 1.66
CA ASP A 83 -8.82 -4.24 1.84
C ASP A 83 -10.12 -4.12 1.04
N ILE A 84 -10.63 -2.91 0.88
CA ILE A 84 -11.81 -2.65 0.05
C ILE A 84 -11.43 -2.72 -1.44
N VAL A 85 -10.29 -2.17 -1.82
CA VAL A 85 -9.78 -2.23 -3.20
C VAL A 85 -9.61 -3.67 -3.65
N LYS A 86 -9.12 -4.55 -2.77
CA LYS A 86 -9.00 -5.99 -3.06
C LYS A 86 -10.28 -6.61 -3.59
N GLN A 87 -11.43 -6.14 -3.12
CA GLN A 87 -12.73 -6.66 -3.52
C GLN A 87 -13.17 -6.17 -4.90
N THR A 88 -12.54 -5.11 -5.41
CA THR A 88 -12.91 -4.47 -6.68
C THR A 88 -12.01 -4.86 -7.85
N VAL A 89 -10.89 -5.54 -7.58
CA VAL A 89 -9.92 -5.97 -8.59
C VAL A 89 -9.78 -7.48 -8.58
N THR A 90 -9.40 -8.05 -9.71
CA THR A 90 -9.17 -9.50 -9.85
C THR A 90 -7.71 -9.88 -9.67
N CYS A 91 -6.76 -8.97 -9.92
CA CYS A 91 -5.35 -9.23 -9.67
C CYS A 91 -5.04 -9.17 -8.17
N PRO A 92 -4.01 -9.90 -7.70
CA PRO A 92 -3.61 -9.85 -6.29
C PRO A 92 -3.22 -8.45 -5.85
N LEU A 93 -3.57 -8.09 -4.62
CA LEU A 93 -3.16 -6.86 -3.98
C LEU A 93 -2.49 -7.19 -2.65
N LEU A 94 -1.29 -6.64 -2.44
CA LEU A 94 -0.50 -6.84 -1.23
C LEU A 94 -0.32 -5.48 -0.52
N LYS A 95 -0.55 -5.45 0.79
CA LYS A 95 -0.18 -4.30 1.62
C LYS A 95 1.28 -4.42 2.01
N ILE A 96 2.02 -3.31 1.97
CA ILE A 96 3.47 -3.31 2.18
C ILE A 96 3.89 -3.89 3.54
N ASP A 97 3.06 -3.75 4.55
CA ASP A 97 3.34 -4.19 5.91
C ASP A 97 2.78 -5.58 6.26
N GLU A 98 2.02 -6.22 5.36
CA GLU A 98 1.48 -7.56 5.61
C GLU A 98 2.55 -8.62 5.89
N PRO A 99 3.63 -8.75 5.08
CA PRO A 99 4.64 -9.77 5.34
C PRO A 99 5.33 -9.59 6.69
N MET A 100 5.57 -8.36 7.10
CA MET A 100 6.15 -8.04 8.40
C MET A 100 5.21 -8.45 9.54
N ALA A 101 3.93 -8.14 9.42
CA ALA A 101 2.93 -8.48 10.43
C ALA A 101 2.77 -10.00 10.56
N GLU A 102 2.71 -10.72 9.44
CA GLU A 102 2.63 -12.17 9.41
C GLU A 102 3.82 -12.82 10.11
N GLU A 103 5.03 -12.34 9.87
CA GLU A 103 6.23 -12.81 10.53
C GLU A 103 6.19 -12.53 12.03
N ALA A 104 5.75 -11.34 12.43
CA ALA A 104 5.67 -10.94 13.84
C ALA A 104 4.75 -11.86 14.64
N VAL A 105 3.57 -12.20 14.11
CA VAL A 105 2.63 -13.08 14.83
C VAL A 105 3.11 -14.53 14.92
N GLN A 106 4.01 -14.95 14.03
CA GLN A 106 4.65 -16.26 14.12
C GLN A 106 5.75 -16.29 15.17
N LEU A 107 6.41 -15.15 15.43
CA LEU A 107 7.57 -15.07 16.34
C LEU A 107 7.18 -14.77 17.79
N GLY A 108 6.00 -14.23 18.06
CA GLY A 108 5.63 -13.83 19.42
C GLY A 108 4.14 -13.73 19.66
N THR A 109 3.77 -13.73 20.95
CA THR A 109 2.38 -13.57 21.40
C THR A 109 2.07 -12.14 21.85
N LYS A 110 3.11 -11.38 22.24
CA LYS A 110 3.02 -9.96 22.56
C LYS A 110 3.77 -9.18 21.50
N ILE A 111 3.08 -8.26 20.83
CA ILE A 111 3.64 -7.52 19.71
C ILE A 111 3.51 -6.02 19.99
N GLY A 112 4.64 -5.32 20.02
CA GLY A 112 4.68 -3.86 20.11
C GLY A 112 4.61 -3.24 18.72
N VAL A 113 3.80 -2.20 18.56
CA VAL A 113 3.65 -1.48 17.29
C VAL A 113 4.15 -0.05 17.46
N ILE A 114 5.08 0.34 16.58
CA ILE A 114 5.64 1.69 16.53
C ILE A 114 5.37 2.27 15.14
N ALA A 115 4.90 3.50 15.08
CA ALA A 115 4.67 4.20 13.83
C ALA A 115 5.18 5.64 13.91
N THR A 116 5.68 6.15 12.78
CA THR A 116 6.15 7.55 12.67
C THR A 116 5.02 8.53 12.42
N VAL A 117 3.86 8.03 11.98
CA VAL A 117 2.65 8.83 11.71
C VAL A 117 1.50 8.21 12.48
N GLY A 118 0.77 9.02 13.26
CA GLY A 118 -0.35 8.55 14.08
C GLY A 118 -1.44 7.85 13.29
N SER A 119 -1.71 8.28 12.07
CA SER A 119 -2.71 7.66 11.18
C SER A 119 -2.37 6.23 10.76
N THR A 120 -1.12 5.79 10.96
CA THR A 120 -0.68 4.43 10.65
C THR A 120 -0.99 3.43 11.77
N MET A 121 -1.15 3.89 13.02
CA MET A 121 -1.29 3.01 14.18
C MET A 121 -2.50 2.07 14.08
N LYS A 122 -3.68 2.60 13.81
CA LYS A 122 -4.89 1.80 13.72
C LYS A 122 -4.84 0.79 12.55
N PRO A 123 -4.50 1.18 11.32
CA PRO A 123 -4.36 0.22 10.22
C PRO A 123 -3.32 -0.87 10.49
N SER A 124 -2.18 -0.53 11.10
CA SER A 124 -1.13 -1.52 11.41
C SER A 124 -1.55 -2.50 12.49
N CYS A 125 -2.29 -2.06 13.50
CA CYS A 125 -2.80 -2.94 14.54
C CYS A 125 -3.92 -3.87 14.04
N ASN A 126 -4.61 -3.49 12.98
CA ASN A 126 -5.73 -4.25 12.40
C ASN A 126 -5.30 -5.21 11.28
N LEU A 127 -4.00 -5.34 11.01
CA LEU A 127 -3.49 -6.26 10.00
C LEU A 127 -3.80 -7.73 10.30
#